data_8899e3d7cc294837895f13f3808c17ad
#
_entry.id   8899e3d7cc294837895f13f3808c17ad
#
_cell.length_a   1.000
_cell.length_b   1.000
_cell.length_c   1.000
_cell.angle_alpha   90.00
_cell.angle_beta   90.00
_cell.angle_gamma   90.00
#
_symmetry.space_group_name_H-M   'P 1'
#
loop_
_entity.id
_entity.type
_entity.pdbx_description
1 polymer ?
#
loop_
_entity_poly.entity_id
_entity_poly.type
_entity_poly.pdbx_seq_one_letter_code
_entity_poly.pdbx_strand_id
1 'polypeptide(L)'
;MIPPWVILGALLLLIPLFGTITLGNIHLERELTTRLLIEKGEALIRSFEAGARTGAGLEWSSFQLRKLLIETARQPGVNHLIIADSQGVILADSDPSMVGELYGWDLDLAAAAQKTQVAWRQIANTQGAEIFEVYRGFLPEEGPFPGLGEESASPDNKRPDGNRSRDCVIFVGLDMGP
;
A
#
# COMPACT_ATOMS: atom_id res chain seq x y z
N MET A 1 38.27 21.37 44.09
CA MET A 1 38.69 20.26 43.19
C MET A 1 37.74 19.09 43.42
N ILE A 2 36.99 18.70 42.38
CA ILE A 2 36.06 17.56 42.48
C ILE A 2 36.89 16.27 42.35
N PRO A 3 36.81 15.34 43.30
CA PRO A 3 37.61 14.12 43.24
C PRO A 3 37.18 13.21 42.05
N PRO A 4 38.12 12.58 41.36
CA PRO A 4 37.84 11.85 40.09
C PRO A 4 36.85 10.69 40.25
N TRP A 5 36.74 10.10 41.43
CA TRP A 5 35.80 9.01 41.71
C TRP A 5 34.32 9.48 41.74
N VAL A 6 34.06 10.75 42.07
CA VAL A 6 32.70 11.33 41.98
C VAL A 6 32.27 11.47 40.51
N ILE A 7 33.20 11.86 39.66
CA ILE A 7 32.94 11.95 38.22
C ILE A 7 32.65 10.54 37.64
N LEU A 8 33.43 9.56 38.05
CA LEU A 8 33.25 8.17 37.61
C LEU A 8 31.90 7.60 38.08
N GLY A 9 31.51 7.87 39.33
CA GLY A 9 30.21 7.46 39.86
C GLY A 9 29.02 8.11 39.14
N ALA A 10 29.13 9.43 38.84
CA ALA A 10 28.12 10.17 38.11
C ALA A 10 28.00 9.63 36.65
N LEU A 11 29.10 9.33 36.01
CA LEU A 11 29.11 8.76 34.63
C LEU A 11 28.45 7.40 34.60
N LEU A 12 28.72 6.55 35.62
CA LEU A 12 28.16 5.20 35.71
C LEU A 12 26.64 5.20 35.94
N LEU A 13 26.08 6.26 36.52
CA LEU A 13 24.63 6.45 36.67
C LEU A 13 24.00 7.09 35.42
N LEU A 14 24.69 8.06 34.78
CA LEU A 14 24.17 8.78 33.64
C LEU A 14 24.10 7.93 32.36
N ILE A 15 25.09 7.06 32.11
CA ILE A 15 25.11 6.23 30.89
C ILE A 15 23.87 5.31 30.79
N PRO A 16 23.51 4.50 31.80
CA PRO A 16 22.32 3.66 31.71
C PRO A 16 21.02 4.49 31.65
N LEU A 17 20.96 5.64 32.35
CA LEU A 17 19.80 6.50 32.33
C LEU A 17 19.56 7.09 30.91
N PHE A 18 20.59 7.63 30.27
CA PHE A 18 20.51 8.09 28.89
C PHE A 18 20.24 6.95 27.92
N GLY A 19 20.86 5.78 28.12
CA GLY A 19 20.61 4.60 27.31
C GLY A 19 19.16 4.14 27.32
N THR A 20 18.52 4.09 28.49
CA THR A 20 17.12 3.69 28.61
C THR A 20 16.16 4.71 27.98
N ILE A 21 16.43 6.01 28.16
CA ILE A 21 15.63 7.08 27.56
C ILE A 21 15.75 7.05 26.02
N THR A 22 16.96 6.89 25.50
CA THR A 22 17.20 6.86 24.05
C THR A 22 16.55 5.64 23.40
N LEU A 23 16.70 4.45 23.98
CA LEU A 23 16.09 3.23 23.47
C LEU A 23 14.56 3.29 23.55
N GLY A 24 14.00 3.84 24.61
CA GLY A 24 12.55 4.04 24.76
C GLY A 24 11.98 4.99 23.70
N ASN A 25 12.71 6.05 23.37
CA ASN A 25 12.28 7.03 22.38
C ASN A 25 12.26 6.47 20.96
N ILE A 26 13.26 5.67 20.59
CA ILE A 26 13.34 5.03 19.26
C ILE A 26 12.18 4.04 19.04
N HIS A 27 11.79 3.28 20.05
CA HIS A 27 10.65 2.38 19.95
C HIS A 27 9.33 3.12 19.76
N LEU A 28 9.12 4.20 20.50
CA LEU A 28 7.90 5.00 20.42
C LEU A 28 7.77 5.69 19.06
N GLU A 29 8.86 6.23 18.52
CA GLU A 29 8.87 6.88 17.21
C GLU A 29 8.49 5.91 16.07
N ARG A 30 9.00 4.68 16.10
CA ARG A 30 8.67 3.66 15.09
C ARG A 30 7.19 3.26 15.14
N GLU A 31 6.63 3.10 16.32
CA GLU A 31 5.22 2.73 16.46
C GLU A 31 4.29 3.84 15.99
N LEU A 32 4.59 5.09 16.31
CA LEU A 32 3.84 6.26 15.86
C LEU A 32 3.92 6.42 14.33
N THR A 33 5.11 6.30 13.75
CA THR A 33 5.31 6.38 12.30
C THR A 33 4.52 5.29 11.57
N THR A 34 4.59 4.05 12.05
CA THR A 34 3.83 2.94 11.46
C THR A 34 2.33 3.20 11.49
N ARG A 35 1.78 3.67 12.61
CA ARG A 35 0.35 4.02 12.72
C ARG A 35 -0.06 5.11 11.74
N LEU A 36 0.73 6.18 11.66
CA LEU A 36 0.47 7.29 10.73
C LEU A 36 0.50 6.83 9.26
N LEU A 37 1.43 5.95 8.90
CA LEU A 37 1.51 5.40 7.55
C LEU A 37 0.31 4.49 7.24
N ILE A 38 -0.14 3.66 8.18
CA ILE A 38 -1.35 2.85 8.02
C ILE A 38 -2.58 3.75 7.83
N GLU A 39 -2.77 4.75 8.70
CA GLU A 39 -3.89 5.70 8.61
C GLU A 39 -3.88 6.46 7.28
N LYS A 40 -2.70 6.93 6.84
CA LYS A 40 -2.53 7.60 5.56
C LYS A 40 -2.87 6.67 4.40
N GLY A 41 -2.34 5.44 4.39
CA GLY A 41 -2.62 4.45 3.35
C GLY A 41 -4.09 4.08 3.29
N GLU A 42 -4.72 3.86 4.44
CA GLU A 42 -6.16 3.57 4.53
C GLU A 42 -7.03 4.74 4.02
N ALA A 43 -6.66 5.98 4.37
CA ALA A 43 -7.35 7.17 3.89
C ALA A 43 -7.26 7.31 2.37
N LEU A 44 -6.08 7.01 1.78
CA LEU A 44 -5.88 7.02 0.33
C LEU A 44 -6.72 5.96 -0.36
N ILE A 45 -6.74 4.73 0.16
CA ILE A 45 -7.57 3.64 -0.36
C ILE A 45 -9.05 4.04 -0.32
N ARG A 46 -9.54 4.54 0.81
CA ARG A 46 -10.93 4.99 0.95
C ARG A 46 -11.28 6.15 0.01
N SER A 47 -10.37 7.09 -0.17
CA SER A 47 -10.54 8.21 -1.10
C SER A 47 -10.63 7.73 -2.54
N PHE A 48 -9.77 6.79 -2.92
CA PHE A 48 -9.79 6.17 -4.24
C PHE A 48 -11.11 5.41 -4.48
N GLU A 49 -11.54 4.58 -3.52
CA GLU A 49 -12.81 3.84 -3.61
C GLU A 49 -14.01 4.77 -3.71
N ALA A 50 -14.05 5.84 -2.91
CA ALA A 50 -15.11 6.83 -2.99
C ALA A 50 -15.14 7.52 -4.36
N GLY A 51 -13.97 7.86 -4.90
CA GLY A 51 -13.84 8.40 -6.25
C GLY A 51 -14.31 7.41 -7.32
N ALA A 52 -13.93 6.14 -7.21
CA ALA A 52 -14.33 5.09 -8.12
C ALA A 52 -15.86 4.86 -8.10
N ARG A 53 -16.50 4.90 -6.92
CA ARG A 53 -17.97 4.75 -6.79
C ARG A 53 -18.74 5.90 -7.37
N THR A 54 -18.31 7.14 -7.16
CA THR A 54 -19.00 8.32 -7.73
C THR A 54 -18.93 8.35 -9.24
N GLY A 55 -17.92 7.71 -9.83
CA GLY A 55 -17.81 7.55 -11.27
C GLY A 55 -18.63 6.40 -11.85
N ALA A 56 -18.99 5.39 -11.09
CA ALA A 56 -19.72 4.20 -11.57
C ALA A 56 -21.14 4.51 -12.11
N GLY A 57 -21.73 5.65 -11.75
CA GLY A 57 -23.00 6.14 -12.31
C GLY A 57 -22.90 6.84 -13.66
N LEU A 58 -21.70 7.15 -14.11
CA LEU A 58 -21.39 7.73 -15.41
C LEU A 58 -20.49 6.68 -16.09
N GLU A 59 -20.77 6.24 -17.30
CA GLU A 59 -19.96 5.29 -18.05
C GLU A 59 -18.45 5.58 -17.92
N TRP A 60 -17.84 5.11 -16.82
CA TRP A 60 -16.43 5.34 -16.54
C TRP A 60 -15.62 4.54 -17.56
N SER A 61 -15.00 5.26 -18.48
CA SER A 61 -13.98 4.64 -19.31
C SER A 61 -12.77 4.25 -18.45
N SER A 62 -12.09 3.18 -18.80
CA SER A 62 -10.81 2.77 -18.22
C SER A 62 -9.80 3.94 -18.08
N PHE A 63 -9.95 4.94 -18.95
CA PHE A 63 -9.15 6.16 -18.95
C PHE A 63 -9.40 7.03 -17.69
N GLN A 64 -10.64 7.19 -17.24
CA GLN A 64 -10.96 8.02 -16.08
C GLN A 64 -10.47 7.39 -14.77
N LEU A 65 -10.61 6.06 -14.64
CA LEU A 65 -10.09 5.33 -13.50
C LEU A 65 -8.57 5.42 -13.45
N ARG A 66 -7.90 5.23 -14.59
CA ARG A 66 -6.44 5.38 -14.69
C ARG A 66 -6.00 6.80 -14.33
N LYS A 67 -6.73 7.82 -14.78
CA LYS A 67 -6.43 9.20 -14.42
C LYS A 67 -6.56 9.45 -12.91
N LEU A 68 -7.64 8.96 -12.28
CA LEU A 68 -7.82 9.05 -10.83
C LEU A 68 -6.68 8.36 -10.07
N LEU A 69 -6.25 7.19 -10.54
CA LEU A 69 -5.16 6.42 -9.96
C LEU A 69 -3.84 7.19 -10.03
N ILE A 70 -3.50 7.73 -11.19
CA ILE A 70 -2.31 8.55 -11.39
C ILE A 70 -2.36 9.82 -10.53
N GLU A 71 -3.47 10.52 -10.48
CA GLU A 71 -3.62 11.72 -9.66
C GLU A 71 -3.51 11.41 -8.16
N THR A 72 -4.06 10.28 -7.70
CA THR A 72 -3.93 9.86 -6.30
C THR A 72 -2.48 9.51 -5.97
N ALA A 73 -1.76 8.85 -6.88
CA ALA A 73 -0.35 8.50 -6.70
C ALA A 73 0.59 9.70 -6.72
N ARG A 74 0.17 10.84 -7.29
CA ARG A 74 0.96 12.09 -7.28
C ARG A 74 0.98 12.80 -5.93
N GLN A 75 0.25 12.32 -4.94
CA GLN A 75 0.26 12.93 -3.61
C GLN A 75 1.65 12.77 -2.95
N PRO A 76 2.10 13.76 -2.16
CA PRO A 76 3.40 13.71 -1.50
C PRO A 76 3.56 12.47 -0.61
N GLY A 77 4.70 11.77 -0.78
CA GLY A 77 5.01 10.56 -0.02
C GLY A 77 4.18 9.34 -0.44
N VAL A 78 3.57 9.35 -1.62
CA VAL A 78 3.03 8.15 -2.29
C VAL A 78 4.03 7.72 -3.34
N ASN A 79 4.48 6.47 -3.27
CA ASN A 79 5.42 5.88 -4.21
C ASN A 79 4.69 5.24 -5.39
N HIS A 80 3.67 4.42 -5.10
CA HIS A 80 2.86 3.76 -6.12
C HIS A 80 1.44 3.50 -5.62
N LEU A 81 0.53 3.25 -6.55
CA LEU A 81 -0.81 2.76 -6.31
C LEU A 81 -1.13 1.71 -7.36
N ILE A 82 -1.40 0.49 -6.92
CA ILE A 82 -1.57 -0.70 -7.77
C ILE A 82 -2.89 -1.38 -7.44
N ILE A 83 -3.58 -1.86 -8.45
CA ILE A 83 -4.72 -2.77 -8.31
C ILE A 83 -4.36 -4.06 -9.04
N ALA A 84 -4.34 -5.17 -8.32
CA ALA A 84 -4.09 -6.49 -8.87
C ALA A 84 -5.27 -7.43 -8.60
N ASP A 85 -5.45 -8.43 -9.45
CA ASP A 85 -6.43 -9.49 -9.21
C ASP A 85 -5.91 -10.52 -8.18
N SER A 86 -6.75 -11.48 -7.85
CA SER A 86 -6.41 -12.55 -6.90
C SER A 86 -5.30 -13.49 -7.38
N GLN A 87 -4.87 -13.39 -8.63
CA GLN A 87 -3.74 -14.12 -9.21
C GLN A 87 -2.47 -13.27 -9.28
N GLY A 88 -2.55 -11.99 -8.89
CA GLY A 88 -1.45 -11.04 -8.89
C GLY A 88 -1.24 -10.30 -10.19
N VAL A 89 -2.11 -10.46 -11.18
CA VAL A 89 -2.00 -9.70 -12.42
C VAL A 89 -2.40 -8.25 -12.16
N ILE A 90 -1.52 -7.31 -12.47
CA ILE A 90 -1.78 -5.88 -12.33
C ILE A 90 -2.86 -5.47 -13.33
N LEU A 91 -4.01 -5.04 -12.82
CA LEU A 91 -5.12 -4.53 -13.61
C LEU A 91 -5.00 -3.03 -13.85
N ALA A 92 -4.47 -2.30 -12.89
CA ALA A 92 -4.21 -0.87 -13.00
C ALA A 92 -3.04 -0.48 -12.11
N ASP A 93 -2.22 0.44 -12.59
CA ASP A 93 -1.05 0.97 -11.89
C ASP A 93 -0.92 2.47 -12.15
N SER A 94 -0.29 3.18 -11.20
CA SER A 94 0.18 4.55 -11.36
C SER A 94 1.24 4.67 -12.47
N ASP A 95 2.02 3.60 -12.70
CA ASP A 95 2.86 3.41 -13.89
C ASP A 95 2.15 2.49 -14.89
N PRO A 96 1.65 3.03 -16.02
CA PRO A 96 0.93 2.23 -17.02
C PRO A 96 1.73 1.09 -17.65
N SER A 97 3.06 1.16 -17.60
CA SER A 97 3.94 0.13 -18.17
C SER A 97 3.89 -1.18 -17.38
N MET A 98 3.44 -1.15 -16.13
CA MET A 98 3.35 -2.31 -15.25
C MET A 98 2.04 -3.09 -15.41
N VAL A 99 1.07 -2.58 -16.15
CA VAL A 99 -0.23 -3.25 -16.34
C VAL A 99 -0.05 -4.57 -17.10
N GLY A 100 -0.57 -5.65 -16.51
CA GLY A 100 -0.42 -7.02 -17.03
C GLY A 100 0.76 -7.79 -16.41
N GLU A 101 1.67 -7.12 -15.71
CA GLU A 101 2.75 -7.77 -14.97
C GLU A 101 2.24 -8.42 -13.69
N LEU A 102 3.06 -9.29 -13.10
CA LEU A 102 2.73 -9.96 -11.84
C LEU A 102 3.24 -9.15 -10.63
N TYR A 103 2.37 -8.95 -9.65
CA TYR A 103 2.66 -8.25 -8.40
C TYR A 103 2.19 -9.04 -7.18
N GLY A 104 2.89 -8.86 -6.04
CA GLY A 104 2.47 -9.47 -4.78
C GLY A 104 2.61 -10.99 -4.75
N TRP A 105 3.53 -11.56 -5.52
CA TRP A 105 3.78 -13.01 -5.62
C TRP A 105 4.19 -13.66 -4.28
N ASP A 106 4.60 -12.85 -3.30
CA ASP A 106 4.97 -13.23 -1.94
C ASP A 106 3.78 -13.23 -0.96
N LEU A 107 2.58 -12.84 -1.44
CA LEU A 107 1.35 -12.77 -0.65
C LEU A 107 0.32 -13.79 -1.13
N ASP A 108 -0.50 -14.25 -0.19
CA ASP A 108 -1.76 -14.94 -0.53
C ASP A 108 -2.81 -13.89 -0.91
N LEU A 109 -2.80 -13.54 -2.21
CA LEU A 109 -3.67 -12.50 -2.76
C LEU A 109 -5.14 -12.91 -2.75
N ALA A 110 -5.44 -14.20 -2.88
CA ALA A 110 -6.81 -14.69 -2.80
C ALA A 110 -7.39 -14.47 -1.40
N ALA A 111 -6.61 -14.73 -0.35
CA ALA A 111 -7.01 -14.45 1.02
C ALA A 111 -7.01 -12.93 1.32
N ALA A 112 -6.09 -12.16 0.74
CA ALA A 112 -6.04 -10.71 0.91
C ALA A 112 -7.24 -10.01 0.27
N ALA A 113 -7.68 -10.46 -0.91
CA ALA A 113 -8.82 -9.92 -1.64
C ALA A 113 -10.14 -10.04 -0.85
N GLN A 114 -10.26 -11.05 0.01
CA GLN A 114 -11.46 -11.27 0.84
C GLN A 114 -11.45 -10.48 2.16
N LYS A 115 -10.30 -9.87 2.52
CA LYS A 115 -10.17 -9.12 3.77
C LYS A 115 -10.55 -7.66 3.56
N THR A 116 -11.49 -7.19 4.36
CA THR A 116 -11.86 -5.76 4.43
C THR A 116 -10.94 -4.95 5.34
N GLN A 117 -10.18 -5.63 6.20
CA GLN A 117 -9.21 -4.98 7.08
C GLN A 117 -7.93 -4.69 6.30
N VAL A 118 -7.37 -3.54 6.58
CA VAL A 118 -6.08 -3.10 6.04
C VAL A 118 -4.95 -3.96 6.62
N ALA A 119 -4.08 -4.44 5.77
CA ALA A 119 -2.82 -5.05 6.13
C ALA A 119 -1.67 -4.19 5.58
N TRP A 120 -0.47 -4.42 6.08
CA TRP A 120 0.71 -3.68 5.64
C TRP A 120 1.94 -4.58 5.60
N ARG A 121 2.94 -4.17 4.82
CA ARG A 121 4.26 -4.79 4.75
C ARG A 121 5.32 -3.76 4.41
N GLN A 122 6.57 -4.11 4.63
CA GLN A 122 7.72 -3.34 4.14
C GLN A 122 8.31 -4.06 2.95
N ILE A 123 8.54 -3.33 1.87
CA ILE A 123 9.17 -3.82 0.65
C ILE A 123 10.33 -2.91 0.28
N ALA A 124 11.28 -3.44 -0.46
CA ALA A 124 12.33 -2.62 -1.07
C ALA A 124 11.97 -2.31 -2.52
N ASN A 125 12.12 -1.07 -2.94
CA ASN A 125 12.00 -0.71 -4.35
C ASN A 125 13.23 -1.18 -5.14
N THR A 126 13.18 -1.00 -6.47
CA THR A 126 14.29 -1.36 -7.36
C THR A 126 15.60 -0.61 -7.09
N GLN A 127 15.53 0.50 -6.35
CA GLN A 127 16.67 1.31 -5.94
C GLN A 127 17.17 0.97 -4.51
N GLY A 128 16.52 -0.02 -3.85
CA GLY A 128 16.84 -0.45 -2.48
C GLY A 128 16.27 0.46 -1.39
N ALA A 129 15.45 1.44 -1.72
CA ALA A 129 14.75 2.24 -0.72
C ALA A 129 13.58 1.45 -0.12
N GLU A 130 13.41 1.57 1.20
CA GLU A 130 12.31 0.93 1.92
C GLU A 130 11.00 1.68 1.66
N ILE A 131 9.97 0.93 1.28
CA ILE A 131 8.61 1.41 1.06
C ILE A 131 7.69 0.73 2.06
N PHE A 132 6.83 1.51 2.68
CA PHE A 132 5.74 1.03 3.52
C PHE A 132 4.50 0.81 2.66
N GLU A 133 4.14 -0.43 2.42
CA GLU A 133 3.00 -0.77 1.57
C GLU A 133 1.80 -1.18 2.41
N VAL A 134 0.68 -0.51 2.16
CA VAL A 134 -0.62 -0.78 2.77
C VAL A 134 -1.53 -1.38 1.72
N TYR A 135 -2.23 -2.47 2.06
CA TYR A 135 -3.11 -3.15 1.11
C TYR A 135 -4.36 -3.73 1.78
N ARG A 136 -5.40 -3.92 0.97
CA ARG A 136 -6.62 -4.64 1.37
C ARG A 136 -7.40 -5.12 0.15
N GLY A 137 -8.38 -6.00 0.41
CA GLY A 137 -9.35 -6.40 -0.60
C GLY A 137 -10.16 -5.22 -1.10
N PHE A 138 -10.33 -5.15 -2.40
CA PHE A 138 -11.10 -4.16 -3.11
C PHE A 138 -12.18 -4.88 -3.91
N LEU A 139 -13.44 -4.69 -3.49
CA LEU A 139 -14.60 -5.19 -4.21
C LEU A 139 -15.19 -4.03 -4.99
N PRO A 140 -15.07 -4.01 -6.31
CA PRO A 140 -15.86 -3.08 -7.10
C PRO A 140 -17.34 -3.45 -6.95
N GLU A 141 -18.12 -2.58 -6.29
CA GLU A 141 -19.57 -2.72 -6.23
C GLU A 141 -20.11 -2.52 -7.66
N GLU A 142 -20.68 -3.57 -8.26
CA GLU A 142 -21.34 -3.59 -9.55
C GLU A 142 -20.45 -3.47 -10.81
N GLY A 143 -20.10 -4.61 -11.32
CA GLY A 143 -19.63 -4.80 -12.70
C GLY A 143 -18.12 -4.89 -12.85
N PRO A 144 -17.67 -5.61 -13.85
CA PRO A 144 -16.26 -5.61 -14.22
C PRO A 144 -15.90 -4.18 -14.55
N PHE A 145 -14.74 -3.71 -14.07
CA PHE A 145 -14.16 -2.46 -14.58
C PHE A 145 -14.16 -2.54 -16.09
N PRO A 146 -15.01 -1.77 -16.79
CA PRO A 146 -15.08 -1.86 -18.24
C PRO A 146 -13.71 -1.46 -18.80
N GLY A 147 -13.02 -2.41 -19.42
CA GLY A 147 -11.72 -2.20 -20.04
C GLY A 147 -10.50 -2.58 -19.22
N LEU A 148 -10.61 -3.05 -17.96
CA LEU A 148 -9.49 -3.65 -17.26
C LEU A 148 -9.50 -5.18 -17.52
N GLY A 149 -8.69 -5.61 -18.48
CA GLY A 149 -8.46 -7.03 -18.79
C GLY A 149 -9.21 -7.60 -19.99
N GLU A 150 -9.95 -6.80 -20.78
CA GLU A 150 -10.50 -7.28 -22.06
C GLU A 150 -9.46 -7.28 -23.19
N GLU A 151 -8.44 -6.45 -23.11
CA GLU A 151 -7.38 -6.39 -24.12
C GLU A 151 -6.37 -7.55 -24.05
N SER A 152 -6.31 -8.27 -22.92
CA SER A 152 -5.41 -9.43 -22.72
C SER A 152 -6.14 -10.78 -22.77
N ALA A 153 -7.46 -10.81 -22.93
CA ALA A 153 -8.21 -12.05 -23.06
C ALA A 153 -8.09 -12.57 -24.50
N SER A 154 -7.24 -13.57 -24.68
CA SER A 154 -7.24 -14.39 -25.91
C SER A 154 -8.66 -14.91 -26.17
N PRO A 155 -9.18 -14.86 -27.39
CA PRO A 155 -10.58 -15.17 -27.71
C PRO A 155 -11.01 -16.62 -27.42
N ASP A 156 -10.09 -17.47 -27.01
CA ASP A 156 -10.33 -18.91 -26.78
C ASP A 156 -10.61 -19.27 -25.29
N ASN A 157 -10.62 -18.30 -24.37
CA ASN A 157 -10.88 -18.55 -22.95
C ASN A 157 -12.17 -17.88 -22.45
N LYS A 158 -13.29 -18.13 -23.14
CA LYS A 158 -14.63 -17.84 -22.62
C LYS A 158 -14.94 -18.79 -21.46
N ARG A 159 -14.61 -18.38 -20.22
CA ARG A 159 -15.08 -19.09 -19.03
C ARG A 159 -16.58 -18.84 -18.83
N PRO A 160 -17.38 -19.90 -18.59
CA PRO A 160 -18.84 -19.85 -18.61
C PRO A 160 -19.50 -19.20 -17.40
N ASP A 161 -18.77 -18.63 -16.45
CA ASP A 161 -19.35 -18.02 -15.23
C ASP A 161 -19.36 -16.50 -15.31
N GLY A 162 -20.43 -15.98 -15.88
CA GLY A 162 -20.67 -14.55 -16.12
C GLY A 162 -21.06 -13.75 -14.89
N ASN A 163 -20.48 -13.98 -13.72
CA ASN A 163 -20.66 -13.06 -12.57
C ASN A 163 -19.63 -13.29 -11.47
N ARG A 164 -18.35 -13.22 -11.77
CA ARG A 164 -17.35 -13.06 -10.70
C ARG A 164 -16.97 -11.59 -10.64
N SER A 165 -17.49 -10.91 -9.62
CA SER A 165 -16.76 -9.79 -9.03
C SER A 165 -15.31 -10.27 -8.91
N ARG A 166 -14.38 -9.73 -9.71
CA ARG A 166 -12.98 -10.11 -9.59
C ARG A 166 -12.54 -9.63 -8.23
N ASP A 167 -12.23 -10.58 -7.34
CA ASP A 167 -11.62 -10.26 -6.07
C ASP A 167 -10.28 -9.58 -6.38
N CYS A 168 -10.19 -8.29 -6.12
CA CYS A 168 -9.01 -7.48 -6.36
C CYS A 168 -8.38 -7.07 -5.04
N VAL A 169 -7.10 -6.75 -5.09
CA VAL A 169 -6.36 -6.16 -3.98
C VAL A 169 -5.84 -4.80 -4.44
N ILE A 170 -6.06 -3.78 -3.63
CA ILE A 170 -5.48 -2.47 -3.81
C ILE A 170 -4.26 -2.31 -2.92
N PHE A 171 -3.16 -1.84 -3.48
CA PHE A 171 -1.89 -1.58 -2.83
C PHE A 171 -1.55 -0.10 -2.92
N VAL A 172 -1.09 0.46 -1.82
CA VAL A 172 -0.58 1.83 -1.74
C VAL A 172 0.80 1.81 -1.12
N GLY A 173 1.82 2.10 -1.90
CA GLY A 173 3.19 2.27 -1.43
C GLY A 173 3.43 3.68 -0.92
N LEU A 174 3.94 3.80 0.29
CA LEU A 174 4.27 5.07 0.94
C LEU A 174 5.77 5.15 1.21
N ASP A 175 6.35 6.31 0.94
CA ASP A 175 7.73 6.58 1.29
C ASP A 175 7.85 6.70 2.81
N MET A 176 8.85 6.03 3.40
CA MET A 176 9.09 6.07 4.84
C MET A 176 9.79 7.36 5.29
N GLY A 177 10.10 8.26 4.35
CA GLY A 177 10.85 9.48 4.59
C GLY A 177 12.36 9.22 4.73
N PRO A 178 13.16 10.29 4.72
CA PRO A 178 14.60 10.18 4.95
C PRO A 178 14.92 9.86 6.40
#